data_2c38e4414f25904fef1fc3365962142d
#
_entry.id   2c38e4414f25904fef1fc3365962142d
#
_cell.length_a   1.000
_cell.length_b   1.000
_cell.length_c   1.000
_cell.angle_alpha   90.00
_cell.angle_beta   90.00
_cell.angle_gamma   90.00
#
_symmetry.space_group_name_H-M   'P 1'
#
loop_
_entity.id
_entity.type
_entity.pdbx_description
1 polymer ?
#
loop_
_entity_poly.entity_id
_entity_poly.type
_entity_poly.pdbx_seq_one_letter_code
_entity_poly.pdbx_strand_id
1 'polypeptide(L)'
;MKKTTKYIIITLVVLIVLGAAAAALILTSPKDSEGDASSSSTVSESTEPALIDKTAEDVKNIGVEDLAADDSYTIIPTETTTSSGDTEQTFTIEGWDDLDVLYSNVKSLADRLYSITPTKKIGAVEDLSEYGLGSGEGYKITMNYTDGTSQTFTIGNKAGESSGSYMLYEDEVYIVPVSTYLKQSKYDFLNKSLIAIPTPTITATDGTETDSTSEINSLHLSGQNYPEEIQFGLSNDEVLAYDITEPIYAGMNSGKIDDFVEQLQNVTAAGVLAVHATEEDIAKYGLDNPVAVCDYTMNDEHHVIKLGDKTGDLYSMMVDDDTTIYTITDSAVTSWVNIEVYSLRDGFVRLPYIKSVSRVTLTSSTGTDVYDVTRIENEEKSTETNT
;
A
#
# COMPACT_ATOMS: atom_id res chain seq x y z
N MET A 1 -20.66 -29.73 -9.50
CA MET A 1 -20.26 -28.45 -10.07
C MET A 1 -19.34 -27.75 -9.09
N LYS A 2 -18.10 -27.39 -9.51
CA LYS A 2 -17.13 -26.70 -8.66
C LYS A 2 -17.70 -25.32 -8.25
N LYS A 3 -17.41 -24.84 -7.03
CA LYS A 3 -17.91 -23.56 -6.50
C LYS A 3 -17.70 -22.39 -7.47
N THR A 4 -16.58 -22.36 -8.17
CA THR A 4 -16.21 -21.35 -9.20
C THR A 4 -17.23 -21.28 -10.34
N THR A 5 -17.71 -22.43 -10.83
CA THR A 5 -18.72 -22.49 -11.91
C THR A 5 -20.06 -21.88 -11.49
N LYS A 6 -20.41 -22.01 -10.20
CA LYS A 6 -21.62 -21.43 -9.62
C LYS A 6 -21.58 -19.91 -9.59
N TYR A 7 -20.43 -19.31 -9.23
CA TYR A 7 -20.26 -17.86 -9.20
C TYR A 7 -20.26 -17.26 -10.62
N ILE A 8 -19.62 -17.93 -11.57
CA ILE A 8 -19.63 -17.47 -13.00
C ILE A 8 -21.05 -17.45 -13.55
N ILE A 9 -21.87 -18.49 -13.25
CA ILE A 9 -23.25 -18.54 -13.70
C ILE A 9 -24.08 -17.43 -13.03
N ILE A 10 -23.91 -17.17 -11.75
CA ILE A 10 -24.62 -16.11 -11.02
C ILE A 10 -24.27 -14.73 -11.60
N THR A 11 -22.99 -14.47 -11.86
CA THR A 11 -22.54 -13.20 -12.46
C THR A 11 -23.10 -13.00 -13.85
N LEU A 12 -23.16 -14.06 -14.64
CA LEU A 12 -23.73 -14.01 -16.01
C LEU A 12 -25.24 -13.74 -15.99
N VAL A 13 -25.98 -14.33 -15.06
CA VAL A 13 -27.43 -14.12 -14.88
C VAL A 13 -27.69 -12.67 -14.43
N VAL A 14 -26.91 -12.12 -13.51
CA VAL A 14 -27.02 -10.71 -13.06
C VAL A 14 -26.78 -9.75 -14.21
N LEU A 15 -25.78 -10.00 -15.05
CA LEU A 15 -25.50 -9.19 -16.26
C LEU A 15 -26.64 -9.23 -17.27
N ILE A 16 -27.25 -10.38 -17.50
CA ILE A 16 -28.40 -10.52 -18.40
C ILE A 16 -29.64 -9.78 -17.86
N VAL A 17 -29.88 -9.86 -16.56
CA VAL A 17 -31.02 -9.15 -15.91
C VAL A 17 -30.83 -7.63 -15.97
N LEU A 18 -29.62 -7.14 -15.73
CA LEU A 18 -29.29 -5.72 -15.85
C LEU A 18 -29.40 -5.23 -17.30
N GLY A 19 -28.95 -6.02 -18.27
CA GLY A 19 -29.10 -5.71 -19.71
C GLY A 19 -30.56 -5.67 -20.15
N ALA A 20 -31.40 -6.60 -19.69
CA ALA A 20 -32.84 -6.62 -19.99
C ALA A 20 -33.60 -5.44 -19.36
N ALA A 21 -33.22 -5.02 -18.14
CA ALA A 21 -33.81 -3.85 -17.49
C ALA A 21 -33.46 -2.55 -18.23
N ALA A 22 -32.22 -2.40 -18.71
CA ALA A 22 -31.80 -1.28 -19.53
C ALA A 22 -32.54 -1.23 -20.88
N ALA A 23 -32.72 -2.37 -21.54
CA ALA A 23 -33.49 -2.47 -22.81
C ALA A 23 -34.99 -2.15 -22.59
N ALA A 24 -35.59 -2.57 -21.48
CA ALA A 24 -36.98 -2.26 -21.15
C ALA A 24 -37.19 -0.75 -20.89
N LEU A 25 -36.23 -0.08 -20.24
CA LEU A 25 -36.29 1.39 -20.04
C LEU A 25 -36.21 2.17 -21.37
N ILE A 26 -35.43 1.69 -22.34
CA ILE A 26 -35.32 2.32 -23.67
C ILE A 26 -36.60 2.12 -24.49
N LEU A 27 -37.27 0.96 -24.32
CA LEU A 27 -38.47 0.61 -25.10
C LEU A 27 -39.78 1.16 -24.52
N THR A 28 -39.80 1.62 -23.26
CA THR A 28 -41.01 2.14 -22.60
C THR A 28 -41.04 3.66 -22.46
N SER A 29 -40.08 4.40 -23.00
CA SER A 29 -40.13 5.86 -23.06
C SER A 29 -41.18 6.31 -24.08
N PRO A 30 -42.13 7.17 -23.70
CA PRO A 30 -43.14 7.67 -24.63
C PRO A 30 -42.47 8.48 -25.73
N LYS A 31 -42.84 8.15 -26.96
CA LYS A 31 -42.39 8.81 -28.17
C LYS A 31 -43.31 10.02 -28.40
N ASP A 32 -42.93 11.18 -27.88
CA ASP A 32 -43.59 12.43 -28.32
C ASP A 32 -42.77 13.11 -29.39
N SER A 33 -43.54 13.48 -30.38
CA SER A 33 -43.28 14.00 -31.70
C SER A 33 -42.24 15.10 -31.87
N GLU A 34 -41.47 14.92 -32.93
CA GLU A 34 -40.89 15.90 -33.87
C GLU A 34 -40.44 17.26 -33.34
N GLY A 35 -39.16 17.40 -33.22
CA GLY A 35 -38.42 18.65 -33.09
C GLY A 35 -36.92 18.37 -33.22
N ASP A 36 -36.42 18.67 -34.40
CA ASP A 36 -35.02 18.57 -34.82
C ASP A 36 -34.08 19.18 -33.78
N ALA A 37 -33.32 18.34 -33.06
CA ALA A 37 -32.07 18.76 -32.40
C ALA A 37 -31.23 17.51 -32.08
N SER A 38 -30.26 17.27 -32.92
CA SER A 38 -29.10 16.44 -32.62
C SER A 38 -28.47 16.92 -31.32
N SER A 39 -28.79 16.24 -30.17
CA SER A 39 -28.03 16.42 -28.95
C SER A 39 -26.85 15.44 -28.95
N SER A 40 -25.80 15.79 -29.69
CA SER A 40 -24.47 15.50 -29.24
C SER A 40 -24.35 16.13 -27.86
N SER A 41 -23.92 15.36 -26.83
CA SER A 41 -23.40 15.92 -25.61
C SER A 41 -22.13 16.70 -25.95
N THR A 42 -22.32 17.93 -26.43
CA THR A 42 -21.28 18.94 -26.47
C THR A 42 -20.95 19.19 -25.00
N VAL A 43 -19.77 18.75 -24.57
CA VAL A 43 -19.05 19.43 -23.52
C VAL A 43 -19.12 20.91 -23.95
N SER A 44 -19.85 21.72 -23.18
CA SER A 44 -19.94 23.16 -23.42
C SER A 44 -18.50 23.64 -23.22
N GLU A 45 -17.80 23.95 -24.33
CA GLU A 45 -16.54 24.65 -24.23
C GLU A 45 -16.81 25.91 -23.37
N SER A 46 -16.08 26.05 -22.27
CA SER A 46 -16.12 27.24 -21.46
C SER A 46 -15.81 28.42 -22.38
N THR A 47 -16.72 29.39 -22.45
CA THR A 47 -16.48 30.64 -23.18
C THR A 47 -15.58 31.62 -22.41
N GLU A 48 -15.20 31.25 -21.20
CA GLU A 48 -14.31 32.07 -20.36
C GLU A 48 -12.85 31.88 -20.82
N PRO A 49 -12.06 32.96 -20.87
CA PRO A 49 -10.63 32.87 -21.19
C PRO A 49 -9.89 32.09 -20.09
N ALA A 50 -8.76 31.49 -20.46
CA ALA A 50 -7.88 30.86 -19.49
C ALA A 50 -7.41 31.90 -18.45
N LEU A 51 -7.47 31.56 -17.17
CA LEU A 51 -6.97 32.40 -16.07
C LEU A 51 -5.46 32.27 -15.94
N ILE A 52 -4.97 31.05 -16.11
CA ILE A 52 -3.55 30.71 -16.17
C ILE A 52 -3.33 30.02 -17.54
N ASP A 53 -2.40 30.54 -18.32
CA ASP A 53 -2.07 30.04 -19.67
C ASP A 53 -0.55 30.08 -19.83
N LYS A 54 0.09 29.07 -19.27
CA LYS A 54 1.54 28.86 -19.28
C LYS A 54 1.86 27.44 -19.71
N THR A 55 3.12 27.16 -19.95
CA THR A 55 3.63 25.82 -20.25
C THR A 55 4.55 25.33 -19.13
N ALA A 56 4.90 24.06 -19.13
CA ALA A 56 5.83 23.51 -18.15
C ALA A 56 7.20 24.21 -18.16
N GLU A 57 7.66 24.63 -19.35
CA GLU A 57 8.94 25.34 -19.55
C GLU A 57 8.93 26.75 -18.94
N ASP A 58 7.76 27.36 -18.80
CA ASP A 58 7.61 28.67 -18.18
C ASP A 58 7.73 28.60 -16.66
N VAL A 59 7.50 27.42 -16.06
CA VAL A 59 7.42 27.25 -14.61
C VAL A 59 8.82 27.14 -14.01
N LYS A 60 9.12 28.04 -13.07
CA LYS A 60 10.31 27.97 -12.23
C LYS A 60 10.08 27.10 -10.99
N ASN A 61 8.97 27.33 -10.27
CA ASN A 61 8.48 26.50 -9.19
C ASN A 61 7.01 26.83 -8.86
N ILE A 62 6.37 25.94 -8.12
CA ILE A 62 4.99 26.08 -7.66
C ILE A 62 4.97 25.88 -6.14
N GLY A 63 4.74 26.96 -5.39
CA GLY A 63 4.48 26.87 -3.96
C GLY A 63 3.04 26.44 -3.71
N VAL A 64 2.83 25.43 -2.86
CA VAL A 64 1.53 24.97 -2.38
C VAL A 64 1.51 25.11 -0.87
N GLU A 65 0.52 25.82 -0.34
CA GLU A 65 0.34 26.11 1.08
C GLU A 65 -1.07 25.63 1.47
N ASP A 66 -1.18 24.58 2.27
CA ASP A 66 -2.44 24.14 2.88
C ASP A 66 -2.71 25.04 4.07
N LEU A 67 -3.64 25.99 3.89
CA LEU A 67 -3.93 27.00 4.91
C LEU A 67 -4.65 26.41 6.14
N ALA A 68 -5.32 25.28 5.99
CA ALA A 68 -6.03 24.62 7.08
C ALA A 68 -5.11 23.75 7.95
N ALA A 69 -4.09 23.14 7.34
CA ALA A 69 -3.13 22.28 8.03
C ALA A 69 -1.84 22.99 8.45
N ASP A 70 -1.65 24.26 8.05
CA ASP A 70 -0.40 25.04 8.22
C ASP A 70 0.82 24.25 7.68
N ASP A 71 0.63 23.58 6.54
CA ASP A 71 1.64 22.81 5.84
C ASP A 71 1.93 23.39 4.46
N SER A 72 3.17 23.30 4.01
CA SER A 72 3.57 23.83 2.71
C SER A 72 4.62 22.95 2.05
N TYR A 73 4.66 22.99 0.73
CA TYR A 73 5.71 22.37 -0.08
C TYR A 73 5.89 23.13 -1.39
N THR A 74 7.04 22.93 -2.02
CA THR A 74 7.37 23.53 -3.30
C THR A 74 7.56 22.43 -4.34
N ILE A 75 6.82 22.53 -5.45
CA ILE A 75 7.02 21.68 -6.62
C ILE A 75 8.06 22.36 -7.49
N ILE A 76 9.09 21.61 -7.90
CA ILE A 76 10.17 22.09 -8.80
C ILE A 76 10.25 21.21 -10.05
N PRO A 77 10.64 21.79 -11.21
CA PRO A 77 10.97 21.02 -12.40
C PRO A 77 12.13 20.08 -12.12
N THR A 78 12.06 18.87 -12.65
CA THR A 78 13.13 17.88 -12.63
C THR A 78 13.13 17.10 -13.95
N GLU A 79 14.10 16.23 -14.14
CA GLU A 79 14.18 15.36 -15.29
C GLU A 79 14.10 13.91 -14.83
N THR A 80 13.37 13.09 -15.57
CA THR A 80 13.33 11.64 -15.36
C THR A 80 13.73 10.92 -16.63
N THR A 81 14.35 9.75 -16.49
CA THR A 81 14.69 8.90 -17.63
C THR A 81 13.59 7.85 -17.81
N THR A 82 12.98 7.83 -18.99
CA THR A 82 11.96 6.84 -19.34
C THR A 82 12.58 5.45 -19.52
N SER A 83 11.77 4.42 -19.54
CA SER A 83 12.19 3.03 -19.79
C SER A 83 12.84 2.84 -21.19
N SER A 84 12.59 3.75 -22.15
CA SER A 84 13.23 3.80 -23.47
C SER A 84 14.61 4.48 -23.44
N GLY A 85 14.99 5.10 -22.31
CA GLY A 85 16.26 5.84 -22.17
C GLY A 85 16.19 7.31 -22.56
N ASP A 86 15.01 7.83 -22.90
CA ASP A 86 14.79 9.24 -23.21
C ASP A 86 14.64 10.05 -21.91
N THR A 87 15.15 11.29 -21.91
CA THR A 87 14.94 12.21 -20.78
C THR A 87 13.66 13.00 -21.00
N GLU A 88 12.79 12.98 -19.99
CA GLU A 88 11.52 13.72 -19.97
C GLU A 88 11.53 14.70 -18.81
N GLN A 89 11.09 15.95 -19.06
CA GLN A 89 10.85 16.93 -18.00
C GLN A 89 9.64 16.49 -17.17
N THR A 90 9.82 16.45 -15.87
CA THR A 90 8.78 16.15 -14.89
C THR A 90 8.92 17.12 -13.70
N PHE A 91 8.27 16.82 -12.59
CA PHE A 91 8.28 17.64 -11.39
C PHE A 91 8.49 16.76 -10.16
N THR A 92 9.17 17.31 -9.14
CA THR A 92 9.35 16.70 -7.82
C THR A 92 9.04 17.73 -6.73
N ILE A 93 9.16 17.32 -5.48
CA ILE A 93 9.05 18.19 -4.30
C ILE A 93 10.46 18.65 -3.92
N GLU A 94 10.62 19.95 -3.66
CA GLU A 94 11.89 20.53 -3.24
C GLU A 94 12.41 19.88 -1.95
N GLY A 95 13.67 19.45 -1.96
CA GLY A 95 14.31 18.79 -0.81
C GLY A 95 13.97 17.31 -0.67
N TRP A 96 13.35 16.67 -1.68
CA TRP A 96 13.00 15.26 -1.71
C TRP A 96 13.77 14.47 -2.79
N ASP A 97 14.98 14.91 -3.11
CA ASP A 97 15.80 14.29 -4.16
C ASP A 97 16.26 12.86 -3.81
N ASP A 98 16.27 12.52 -2.54
CA ASP A 98 16.65 11.22 -1.97
C ASP A 98 15.45 10.32 -1.62
N LEU A 99 14.23 10.78 -1.83
CA LEU A 99 13.00 10.06 -1.53
C LEU A 99 12.39 9.44 -2.79
N ASP A 100 11.68 8.33 -2.62
CA ASP A 100 10.95 7.67 -3.72
C ASP A 100 9.65 8.41 -4.02
N VAL A 101 9.74 9.42 -4.90
CA VAL A 101 8.64 10.30 -5.29
C VAL A 101 7.88 9.71 -6.48
N LEU A 102 6.56 9.73 -6.40
CA LEU A 102 5.66 9.41 -7.51
C LEU A 102 5.60 10.59 -8.50
N TYR A 103 6.64 10.76 -9.32
CA TYR A 103 6.78 11.88 -10.27
C TYR A 103 5.54 12.08 -11.16
N SER A 104 4.89 11.02 -11.59
CA SER A 104 3.65 11.09 -12.39
C SER A 104 2.52 11.80 -11.66
N ASN A 105 2.43 11.65 -10.33
CA ASN A 105 1.42 12.30 -9.51
C ASN A 105 1.73 13.79 -9.33
N VAL A 106 3.01 14.12 -9.08
CA VAL A 106 3.48 15.52 -8.97
C VAL A 106 3.28 16.23 -10.30
N LYS A 107 3.68 15.59 -11.41
CA LYS A 107 3.46 16.10 -12.77
C LYS A 107 1.98 16.34 -13.06
N SER A 108 1.11 15.40 -12.70
CA SER A 108 -0.33 15.53 -12.92
C SER A 108 -0.94 16.72 -12.16
N LEU A 109 -0.42 17.05 -10.98
CA LEU A 109 -0.80 18.26 -10.26
C LEU A 109 -0.26 19.51 -10.98
N ALA A 110 1.05 19.56 -11.28
CA ALA A 110 1.69 20.70 -11.95
C ALA A 110 1.00 21.02 -13.28
N ASP A 111 0.73 20.02 -14.12
CA ASP A 111 0.07 20.17 -15.43
C ASP A 111 -1.31 20.85 -15.33
N ARG A 112 -1.99 20.71 -14.18
CA ARG A 112 -3.29 21.35 -13.95
C ARG A 112 -3.19 22.76 -13.37
N LEU A 113 -2.04 23.13 -12.81
CA LEU A 113 -1.85 24.42 -12.18
C LEU A 113 -1.34 25.49 -13.15
N TYR A 114 -0.49 25.14 -14.12
CA TYR A 114 0.03 26.11 -15.08
C TYR A 114 -0.89 26.37 -16.30
N SER A 115 -1.99 25.58 -16.44
CA SER A 115 -2.99 25.82 -17.46
C SER A 115 -4.38 25.63 -16.86
N ILE A 116 -5.03 26.74 -16.48
CA ILE A 116 -6.33 26.74 -15.82
C ILE A 116 -7.35 27.53 -16.64
N THR A 117 -8.31 26.80 -17.22
CA THR A 117 -9.51 27.39 -17.85
C THR A 117 -10.71 27.13 -16.96
N PRO A 118 -11.42 28.18 -16.49
CA PRO A 118 -12.56 28.01 -15.63
C PRO A 118 -13.75 27.41 -16.40
N THR A 119 -14.50 26.56 -15.74
CA THR A 119 -15.79 26.05 -16.27
C THR A 119 -16.92 27.03 -16.05
N LYS A 120 -16.80 27.90 -15.03
CA LYS A 120 -17.78 28.92 -14.70
C LYS A 120 -17.15 30.06 -13.91
N LYS A 121 -17.53 31.29 -14.23
CA LYS A 121 -17.28 32.48 -13.40
C LYS A 121 -18.46 32.71 -12.46
N ILE A 122 -18.18 32.87 -11.16
CA ILE A 122 -19.17 33.26 -10.14
C ILE A 122 -19.11 34.78 -9.94
N GLY A 123 -17.90 35.36 -9.95
CA GLY A 123 -17.63 36.78 -9.73
C GLY A 123 -17.27 37.10 -8.28
N ALA A 124 -17.34 38.39 -7.93
CA ALA A 124 -17.07 38.83 -6.57
C ALA A 124 -18.15 38.37 -5.61
N VAL A 125 -17.75 37.84 -4.44
CA VAL A 125 -18.66 37.34 -3.40
C VAL A 125 -18.33 38.02 -2.04
N GLU A 126 -19.31 38.19 -1.19
CA GLU A 126 -19.12 38.86 0.13
C GLU A 126 -18.57 37.87 1.17
N ASP A 127 -19.00 36.62 1.14
CA ASP A 127 -18.56 35.56 2.08
C ASP A 127 -17.80 34.45 1.33
N LEU A 128 -16.48 34.46 1.47
CA LEU A 128 -15.60 33.50 0.87
C LEU A 128 -15.60 32.12 1.59
N SER A 129 -16.03 32.08 2.86
CA SER A 129 -16.00 30.85 3.66
C SER A 129 -17.01 29.81 3.17
N GLU A 130 -18.13 30.23 2.54
CA GLU A 130 -19.06 29.29 1.89
C GLU A 130 -18.38 28.43 0.78
N TYR A 131 -17.30 28.95 0.21
CA TYR A 131 -16.55 28.33 -0.89
C TYR A 131 -15.27 27.62 -0.40
N GLY A 132 -14.98 27.64 0.94
CA GLY A 132 -13.71 27.15 1.49
C GLY A 132 -12.53 28.03 1.06
N LEU A 133 -12.78 29.32 0.88
CA LEU A 133 -11.83 30.34 0.43
C LEU A 133 -11.64 31.44 1.50
N GLY A 134 -12.19 31.23 2.71
CA GLY A 134 -12.05 32.12 3.84
C GLY A 134 -10.62 32.17 4.39
N SER A 135 -10.42 32.98 5.42
CA SER A 135 -9.12 33.10 6.08
C SER A 135 -8.71 31.79 6.73
N GLY A 136 -7.56 31.22 6.35
CA GLY A 136 -7.07 29.93 6.85
C GLY A 136 -7.78 28.73 6.23
N GLU A 137 -8.37 28.85 5.05
CA GLU A 137 -9.06 27.78 4.35
C GLU A 137 -8.50 27.60 2.93
N GLY A 138 -8.52 26.34 2.46
CA GLY A 138 -8.12 25.98 1.10
C GLY A 138 -6.61 25.89 0.90
N TYR A 139 -6.25 25.78 -0.37
CA TYR A 139 -4.87 25.65 -0.82
C TYR A 139 -4.45 26.92 -1.55
N LYS A 140 -3.52 27.67 -0.99
CA LYS A 140 -2.92 28.82 -1.66
C LYS A 140 -1.79 28.37 -2.56
N ILE A 141 -1.90 28.67 -3.84
CA ILE A 141 -0.93 28.30 -4.88
C ILE A 141 -0.19 29.56 -5.33
N THR A 142 1.12 29.49 -5.35
CA THR A 142 1.98 30.55 -5.90
C THR A 142 2.82 30.00 -7.04
N MET A 143 2.48 30.37 -8.25
CA MET A 143 3.21 30.04 -9.47
C MET A 143 4.32 31.06 -9.68
N ASN A 144 5.57 30.63 -9.65
CA ASN A 144 6.71 31.47 -10.02
C ASN A 144 7.22 31.06 -11.41
N TYR A 145 7.43 32.03 -12.29
CA TYR A 145 7.82 31.78 -13.66
C TYR A 145 9.29 32.13 -13.92
N THR A 146 9.83 31.54 -14.98
CA THR A 146 11.23 31.75 -15.42
C THR A 146 11.50 33.16 -15.85
N ASP A 147 10.49 33.92 -16.31
CA ASP A 147 10.60 35.36 -16.68
C ASP A 147 10.60 36.29 -15.44
N GLY A 148 10.53 35.77 -14.25
CA GLY A 148 10.51 36.49 -12.97
C GLY A 148 9.15 37.02 -12.55
N THR A 149 8.09 36.74 -13.30
CA THR A 149 6.70 37.03 -12.87
C THR A 149 6.15 35.95 -11.97
N SER A 150 5.02 36.22 -11.29
CA SER A 150 4.31 35.25 -10.46
C SER A 150 2.81 35.47 -10.52
N GLN A 151 2.05 34.41 -10.27
CA GLN A 151 0.60 34.43 -10.08
C GLN A 151 0.26 33.68 -8.81
N THR A 152 -0.72 34.21 -8.04
CA THR A 152 -1.18 33.58 -6.81
C THR A 152 -2.70 33.44 -6.85
N PHE A 153 -3.20 32.30 -6.43
CA PHE A 153 -4.63 32.00 -6.33
C PHE A 153 -4.88 30.99 -5.21
N THR A 154 -6.14 30.89 -4.76
CA THR A 154 -6.53 29.91 -3.72
C THR A 154 -7.56 28.96 -4.29
N ILE A 155 -7.37 27.64 -4.05
CA ILE A 155 -8.31 26.57 -4.39
C ILE A 155 -9.05 26.18 -3.12
N GLY A 156 -10.37 26.26 -3.15
CA GLY A 156 -11.25 25.96 -2.01
C GLY A 156 -11.99 24.64 -2.16
N ASN A 157 -13.21 24.59 -1.61
CA ASN A 157 -14.06 23.41 -1.58
C ASN A 157 -14.43 22.91 -2.98
N LYS A 158 -14.80 21.61 -3.05
CA LYS A 158 -15.39 21.03 -4.24
C LYS A 158 -16.70 21.74 -4.61
N ALA A 159 -16.89 22.07 -5.86
CA ALA A 159 -18.04 22.84 -6.36
C ALA A 159 -19.26 21.93 -6.60
N GLY A 160 -19.99 21.59 -5.53
CA GLY A 160 -21.23 20.81 -5.61
C GLY A 160 -21.06 19.47 -6.32
N GLU A 161 -21.96 19.18 -7.27
CA GLU A 161 -21.90 17.96 -8.08
C GLU A 161 -20.93 18.05 -9.28
N SER A 162 -20.34 19.24 -9.52
CA SER A 162 -19.37 19.42 -10.59
C SER A 162 -18.06 18.71 -10.28
N SER A 163 -17.28 18.38 -11.30
CA SER A 163 -15.95 17.78 -11.15
C SER A 163 -14.85 18.77 -10.77
N GLY A 164 -15.20 20.05 -10.45
CA GLY A 164 -14.28 21.13 -10.16
C GLY A 164 -14.26 21.58 -8.69
N SER A 165 -13.38 22.52 -8.39
CA SER A 165 -13.32 23.27 -7.12
C SER A 165 -13.53 24.75 -7.34
N TYR A 166 -13.90 25.43 -6.26
CA TYR A 166 -13.88 26.90 -6.24
C TYR A 166 -12.44 27.39 -6.24
N MET A 167 -12.17 28.46 -6.97
CA MET A 167 -10.89 29.15 -7.05
C MET A 167 -11.09 30.65 -6.86
N LEU A 168 -10.35 31.25 -5.96
CA LEU A 168 -10.24 32.71 -5.82
C LEU A 168 -9.02 33.20 -6.61
N TYR A 169 -9.26 34.07 -7.56
CA TYR A 169 -8.23 34.73 -8.36
C TYR A 169 -8.63 36.17 -8.66
N GLU A 170 -7.75 37.15 -8.39
CA GLU A 170 -8.01 38.57 -8.60
C GLU A 170 -9.34 39.04 -7.99
N ASP A 171 -9.63 38.65 -6.74
CA ASP A 171 -10.84 38.99 -5.96
C ASP A 171 -12.16 38.42 -6.59
N GLU A 172 -12.10 37.54 -7.52
CA GLU A 172 -13.26 36.88 -8.13
C GLU A 172 -13.22 35.36 -7.92
N VAL A 173 -14.40 34.76 -7.75
CA VAL A 173 -14.56 33.31 -7.57
C VAL A 173 -14.94 32.64 -8.89
N TYR A 174 -14.28 31.54 -9.17
CA TYR A 174 -14.45 30.70 -10.33
C TYR A 174 -14.68 29.23 -9.93
N ILE A 175 -15.18 28.40 -10.86
CA ILE A 175 -15.14 26.94 -10.77
C ILE A 175 -14.11 26.45 -11.77
N VAL A 176 -13.11 25.67 -11.27
CA VAL A 176 -11.97 25.16 -12.07
C VAL A 176 -11.76 23.65 -11.87
N PRO A 177 -11.26 22.93 -12.89
CA PRO A 177 -11.15 21.47 -12.85
C PRO A 177 -9.86 20.97 -12.16
N VAL A 178 -9.52 21.43 -10.95
CA VAL A 178 -8.25 21.13 -10.25
C VAL A 178 -8.40 20.29 -8.99
N SER A 179 -9.58 20.16 -8.41
CA SER A 179 -9.80 19.56 -7.09
C SER A 179 -9.29 18.12 -6.93
N THR A 180 -9.35 17.34 -7.99
CA THR A 180 -8.94 15.92 -7.96
C THR A 180 -7.42 15.71 -7.97
N TYR A 181 -6.65 16.77 -8.23
CA TYR A 181 -5.19 16.71 -8.36
C TYR A 181 -4.46 17.27 -7.14
N LEU A 182 -5.13 18.10 -6.32
CA LEU A 182 -4.59 18.51 -5.03
C LEU A 182 -4.69 17.35 -4.04
N LYS A 183 -3.56 17.05 -3.41
CA LYS A 183 -3.47 16.04 -2.37
C LYS A 183 -3.76 16.65 -1.01
N GLN A 184 -4.37 15.86 -0.11
CA GLN A 184 -4.61 16.28 1.26
C GLN A 184 -3.32 16.45 2.07
N SER A 185 -2.24 15.78 1.63
CA SER A 185 -0.92 15.87 2.24
C SER A 185 0.16 15.75 1.16
N LYS A 186 1.27 16.47 1.32
CA LYS A 186 2.46 16.30 0.46
C LYS A 186 2.98 14.86 0.46
N TYR A 187 2.79 14.12 1.55
CA TYR A 187 3.20 12.72 1.69
C TYR A 187 2.43 11.77 0.77
N ASP A 188 1.33 12.21 0.15
CA ASP A 188 0.63 11.41 -0.86
C ASP A 188 1.39 11.30 -2.19
N PHE A 189 2.46 12.09 -2.36
CA PHE A 189 3.38 11.97 -3.49
C PHE A 189 4.50 10.95 -3.28
N LEU A 190 4.65 10.40 -2.09
CA LEU A 190 5.65 9.34 -1.83
C LEU A 190 5.12 7.96 -2.22
N ASN A 191 6.02 7.13 -2.72
CA ASN A 191 5.75 5.72 -2.89
C ASN A 191 5.57 5.07 -1.51
N LYS A 192 4.49 4.32 -1.35
CA LYS A 192 4.16 3.63 -0.09
C LYS A 192 4.39 2.12 -0.18
N SER A 193 4.82 1.61 -1.34
CA SER A 193 5.26 0.22 -1.51
C SER A 193 6.74 0.14 -1.12
N LEU A 194 7.01 -0.27 0.11
CA LEU A 194 8.34 -0.16 0.70
C LEU A 194 9.20 -1.39 0.45
N ILE A 195 8.59 -2.56 0.49
CA ILE A 195 9.23 -3.83 0.18
C ILE A 195 8.35 -4.56 -0.83
N ALA A 196 8.98 -5.08 -1.88
CA ALA A 196 8.32 -5.88 -2.92
C ALA A 196 9.29 -6.95 -3.41
N ILE A 197 9.43 -8.05 -2.64
CA ILE A 197 10.34 -9.15 -2.96
C ILE A 197 9.70 -10.01 -4.04
N PRO A 198 10.32 -10.18 -5.23
CA PRO A 198 9.75 -10.97 -6.29
C PRO A 198 9.67 -12.45 -5.90
N THR A 199 8.58 -13.11 -6.30
CA THR A 199 8.47 -14.56 -6.17
C THR A 199 9.46 -15.22 -7.11
N PRO A 200 10.30 -16.17 -6.64
CA PRO A 200 11.27 -16.86 -7.50
C PRO A 200 10.57 -17.66 -8.60
N THR A 201 11.15 -17.66 -9.79
CA THR A 201 10.65 -18.44 -10.93
C THR A 201 11.54 -19.65 -11.17
N ILE A 202 10.93 -20.83 -11.29
CA ILE A 202 11.63 -22.08 -11.65
C ILE A 202 11.38 -22.36 -13.13
N THR A 203 12.48 -22.50 -13.88
CA THR A 203 12.42 -22.91 -15.29
C THR A 203 12.58 -24.43 -15.38
N ALA A 204 11.53 -25.10 -15.82
CA ALA A 204 11.60 -26.55 -16.09
C ALA A 204 12.51 -26.86 -17.28
N THR A 205 12.93 -28.15 -17.42
CA THR A 205 13.81 -28.59 -18.51
C THR A 205 13.22 -28.43 -19.92
N ASP A 206 11.93 -28.27 -20.04
CA ASP A 206 11.20 -27.96 -21.28
C ASP A 206 11.09 -26.47 -21.59
N GLY A 207 11.67 -25.60 -20.75
CA GLY A 207 11.61 -24.15 -20.87
C GLY A 207 10.35 -23.51 -20.29
N THR A 208 9.48 -24.29 -19.64
CA THR A 208 8.29 -23.74 -18.96
C THR A 208 8.72 -23.05 -17.67
N GLU A 209 8.31 -21.82 -17.49
CA GLU A 209 8.50 -21.06 -16.25
C GLU A 209 7.27 -21.21 -15.34
N THR A 210 7.51 -21.49 -14.07
CA THR A 210 6.48 -21.55 -13.03
C THR A 210 6.96 -20.81 -11.80
N ASP A 211 6.06 -20.08 -11.16
CA ASP A 211 6.38 -19.42 -9.90
C ASP A 211 6.67 -20.48 -8.82
N SER A 212 7.72 -20.26 -8.07
CA SER A 212 8.07 -21.03 -6.88
C SER A 212 7.44 -20.39 -5.65
N THR A 213 7.66 -20.99 -4.48
CA THR A 213 7.28 -20.39 -3.19
C THR A 213 8.42 -19.48 -2.73
N SER A 214 8.10 -18.33 -2.18
CA SER A 214 9.09 -17.51 -1.49
C SER A 214 9.56 -18.20 -0.21
N GLU A 215 10.86 -18.11 0.08
CA GLU A 215 11.50 -18.75 1.23
C GLU A 215 12.07 -17.71 2.18
N ILE A 216 11.76 -17.85 3.48
CA ILE A 216 12.41 -17.08 4.54
C ILE A 216 13.70 -17.79 4.91
N ASN A 217 14.84 -17.27 4.46
CA ASN A 217 16.15 -17.86 4.77
C ASN A 217 16.44 -17.78 6.28
N SER A 218 16.13 -16.64 6.90
CA SER A 218 16.25 -16.41 8.35
C SER A 218 15.30 -15.32 8.80
N LEU A 219 14.85 -15.39 10.06
CA LEU A 219 14.04 -14.33 10.67
C LEU A 219 14.35 -14.25 12.16
N HIS A 220 14.47 -13.00 12.66
CA HIS A 220 14.72 -12.66 14.03
C HIS A 220 13.71 -11.61 14.52
N LEU A 221 12.94 -11.96 15.55
CA LEU A 221 12.01 -11.07 16.23
C LEU A 221 12.57 -10.62 17.56
N SER A 222 12.58 -9.31 17.78
CA SER A 222 13.06 -8.67 19.01
C SER A 222 12.22 -7.42 19.33
N GLY A 223 12.53 -6.72 20.41
CA GLY A 223 11.82 -5.53 20.87
C GLY A 223 11.01 -5.76 22.14
N GLN A 224 10.20 -4.77 22.55
CA GLN A 224 9.49 -4.82 23.84
C GLN A 224 8.52 -6.00 23.96
N ASN A 225 7.91 -6.43 22.88
CA ASN A 225 6.99 -7.57 22.85
C ASN A 225 7.70 -8.91 22.94
N TYR A 226 9.03 -8.94 22.81
CA TYR A 226 9.85 -10.14 22.78
C TYR A 226 10.92 -10.10 23.89
N PRO A 227 10.52 -10.31 25.17
CA PRO A 227 11.49 -10.40 26.27
C PRO A 227 12.47 -11.58 26.10
N GLU A 228 12.03 -12.62 25.39
CA GLU A 228 12.85 -13.68 24.82
C GLU A 228 12.74 -13.56 23.30
N GLU A 229 13.86 -13.24 22.64
CA GLU A 229 13.93 -13.10 21.20
C GLU A 229 13.61 -14.41 20.50
N ILE A 230 12.99 -14.33 19.33
CA ILE A 230 12.61 -15.51 18.54
C ILE A 230 13.44 -15.52 17.27
N GLN A 231 14.13 -16.63 17.02
CA GLN A 231 14.85 -16.82 15.77
C GLN A 231 14.39 -18.13 15.10
N PHE A 232 14.21 -18.08 13.79
CA PHE A 232 13.98 -19.27 12.98
C PHE A 232 14.55 -19.09 11.56
N GLY A 233 14.71 -20.18 10.85
CA GLY A 233 15.21 -20.18 9.49
C GLY A 233 15.08 -21.55 8.84
N LEU A 234 15.67 -21.71 7.65
CA LEU A 234 15.66 -22.97 6.91
C LEU A 234 16.29 -24.08 7.76
N SER A 235 15.62 -25.22 7.80
CA SER A 235 16.10 -26.40 8.52
C SER A 235 17.14 -27.16 7.71
N ASN A 236 18.06 -27.81 8.42
CA ASN A 236 18.94 -28.83 7.83
C ASN A 236 18.32 -30.24 7.91
N ASP A 237 17.09 -30.39 8.42
CA ASP A 237 16.41 -31.68 8.52
C ASP A 237 15.70 -31.99 7.20
N GLU A 238 15.74 -33.26 6.77
CA GLU A 238 15.07 -33.70 5.51
C GLU A 238 13.53 -33.69 5.60
N VAL A 239 12.98 -33.56 6.80
CA VAL A 239 11.52 -33.68 7.08
C VAL A 239 10.89 -32.32 7.34
N LEU A 240 11.63 -31.39 7.97
CA LEU A 240 11.14 -30.08 8.39
C LEU A 240 11.77 -29.00 7.50
N ALA A 241 10.95 -28.12 6.97
CA ALA A 241 11.46 -27.03 6.13
C ALA A 241 12.13 -25.92 6.98
N TYR A 242 11.67 -25.73 8.22
CA TYR A 242 12.12 -24.65 9.10
C TYR A 242 12.33 -25.13 10.53
N ASP A 243 13.35 -24.56 11.19
CA ASP A 243 13.64 -24.75 12.60
C ASP A 243 13.59 -23.44 13.36
N ILE A 244 12.93 -23.43 14.52
CA ILE A 244 13.11 -22.41 15.56
C ILE A 244 14.43 -22.70 16.24
N THR A 245 15.31 -21.70 16.33
CA THR A 245 16.64 -21.85 16.96
C THR A 245 16.73 -21.17 18.32
N GLU A 246 15.94 -20.12 18.55
CA GLU A 246 15.85 -19.39 19.81
C GLU A 246 14.37 -19.03 20.12
N PRO A 247 13.94 -18.98 21.38
CA PRO A 247 14.65 -19.35 22.61
C PRO A 247 14.64 -20.87 22.87
N ILE A 248 14.01 -21.63 22.02
CA ILE A 248 13.95 -23.10 22.08
C ILE A 248 14.32 -23.69 20.73
N TYR A 249 15.00 -24.83 20.71
CA TYR A 249 15.17 -25.57 19.46
C TYR A 249 13.97 -26.48 19.20
N ALA A 250 13.26 -26.21 18.10
CA ALA A 250 12.08 -27.01 17.72
C ALA A 250 11.81 -26.85 16.21
N GLY A 251 11.21 -27.89 15.63
CA GLY A 251 10.64 -27.76 14.26
C GLY A 251 9.53 -26.72 14.22
N MET A 252 9.45 -25.98 13.14
CA MET A 252 8.42 -24.97 12.94
C MET A 252 7.22 -25.52 12.15
N ASN A 253 6.02 -25.05 12.50
CA ASN A 253 4.81 -25.36 11.77
C ASN A 253 4.81 -24.66 10.41
N SER A 254 4.83 -25.45 9.33
CA SER A 254 4.90 -24.92 7.95
C SER A 254 3.72 -23.99 7.61
N GLY A 255 2.51 -24.23 8.15
CA GLY A 255 1.35 -23.35 7.93
C GLY A 255 1.51 -21.95 8.52
N LYS A 256 2.48 -21.74 9.42
CA LYS A 256 2.79 -20.41 9.96
C LYS A 256 3.75 -19.62 9.06
N ILE A 257 4.57 -20.31 8.27
CA ILE A 257 5.47 -19.65 7.31
C ILE A 257 4.70 -18.87 6.26
N ASP A 258 3.61 -19.41 5.76
CA ASP A 258 2.77 -18.75 4.76
C ASP A 258 2.24 -17.39 5.28
N ASP A 259 1.84 -17.32 6.57
CA ASP A 259 1.39 -16.08 7.22
C ASP A 259 2.51 -15.01 7.26
N PHE A 260 3.76 -15.42 7.50
CA PHE A 260 4.92 -14.52 7.48
C PHE A 260 5.27 -14.07 6.06
N VAL A 261 5.30 -15.01 5.10
CA VAL A 261 5.59 -14.68 3.70
C VAL A 261 4.57 -13.68 3.16
N GLU A 262 3.28 -13.88 3.41
CA GLU A 262 2.21 -12.99 2.96
C GLU A 262 2.43 -11.54 3.47
N GLN A 263 2.84 -11.37 4.73
CA GLN A 263 2.99 -10.05 5.34
C GLN A 263 4.36 -9.39 5.11
N LEU A 264 5.42 -10.18 4.85
CA LEU A 264 6.79 -9.67 4.72
C LEU A 264 7.25 -9.54 3.27
N GLN A 265 6.67 -10.28 2.34
CA GLN A 265 7.04 -10.22 0.92
C GLN A 265 6.66 -8.89 0.27
N ASN A 266 5.53 -8.30 0.71
CA ASN A 266 5.01 -7.04 0.18
C ASN A 266 4.59 -6.13 1.34
N VAL A 267 5.44 -5.18 1.69
CA VAL A 267 5.17 -4.22 2.77
C VAL A 267 4.75 -2.88 2.17
N THR A 268 3.51 -2.50 2.45
CA THR A 268 2.95 -1.22 1.99
C THR A 268 2.54 -0.37 3.17
N ALA A 269 3.03 0.85 3.23
CA ALA A 269 2.66 1.81 4.26
C ALA A 269 1.22 2.31 4.09
N ALA A 270 0.51 2.50 5.18
CA ALA A 270 -0.80 3.15 5.21
C ALA A 270 -0.69 4.67 5.04
N GLY A 271 0.40 5.28 5.54
CA GLY A 271 0.68 6.70 5.48
C GLY A 271 2.11 7.03 5.84
N VAL A 272 2.44 8.31 5.84
CA VAL A 272 3.75 8.85 6.23
C VAL A 272 3.55 9.87 7.36
N LEU A 273 4.38 9.81 8.39
CA LEU A 273 4.36 10.71 9.55
C LEU A 273 5.43 11.78 9.46
N ALA A 274 6.62 11.42 8.99
CA ALA A 274 7.75 12.33 8.82
C ALA A 274 8.69 11.81 7.73
N VAL A 275 9.37 12.71 7.02
CA VAL A 275 10.52 12.42 6.17
C VAL A 275 11.74 13.07 6.78
N HIS A 276 12.94 12.51 6.53
CA HIS A 276 14.19 12.99 7.15
C HIS A 276 14.07 13.11 8.68
N ALA A 277 13.51 12.07 9.30
CA ALA A 277 13.18 12.07 10.70
C ALA A 277 14.41 12.32 11.59
N THR A 278 14.25 13.21 12.54
CA THR A 278 15.26 13.53 13.56
C THR A 278 15.21 12.49 14.70
N GLU A 279 16.23 12.46 15.56
CA GLU A 279 16.20 11.65 16.78
C GLU A 279 14.98 11.95 17.68
N GLU A 280 14.51 13.21 17.67
CA GLU A 280 13.31 13.62 18.41
C GLU A 280 12.04 13.02 17.77
N ASP A 281 11.96 12.98 16.43
CA ASP A 281 10.85 12.33 15.74
C ASP A 281 10.84 10.82 15.99
N ILE A 282 12.00 10.16 15.91
CA ILE A 282 12.16 8.73 16.19
C ILE A 282 11.68 8.40 17.60
N ALA A 283 12.10 9.19 18.62
CA ALA A 283 11.67 9.01 20.01
C ALA A 283 10.18 9.33 20.20
N LYS A 284 9.66 10.37 19.54
CA LYS A 284 8.26 10.76 19.59
C LYS A 284 7.31 9.66 19.15
N TYR A 285 7.73 8.84 18.18
CA TYR A 285 6.95 7.74 17.64
C TYR A 285 7.33 6.36 18.22
N GLY A 286 8.16 6.31 19.28
CA GLY A 286 8.55 5.08 19.97
C GLY A 286 9.49 4.17 19.19
N LEU A 287 10.16 4.71 18.17
CA LEU A 287 11.06 3.94 17.30
C LEU A 287 12.50 3.85 17.81
N ASP A 288 12.85 4.62 18.84
CA ASP A 288 14.09 4.51 19.61
C ASP A 288 14.08 3.30 20.56
N ASN A 289 12.88 2.82 20.94
CA ASN A 289 12.67 1.61 21.71
C ASN A 289 11.46 0.84 21.16
N PRO A 290 11.61 0.20 19.99
CA PRO A 290 10.49 -0.36 19.24
C PRO A 290 9.74 -1.47 19.98
N VAL A 291 8.42 -1.53 19.77
CA VAL A 291 7.58 -2.59 20.35
C VAL A 291 7.90 -3.94 19.70
N ALA A 292 8.25 -3.94 18.41
CA ALA A 292 8.70 -5.12 17.69
C ALA A 292 9.71 -4.72 16.60
N VAL A 293 10.71 -5.56 16.41
CA VAL A 293 11.65 -5.52 15.28
C VAL A 293 11.59 -6.85 14.58
N CYS A 294 11.39 -6.84 13.27
CA CYS A 294 11.49 -7.99 12.40
C CYS A 294 12.69 -7.80 11.47
N ASP A 295 13.75 -8.55 11.74
CA ASP A 295 14.97 -8.61 10.94
C ASP A 295 14.95 -9.94 10.18
N TYR A 296 14.87 -9.91 8.85
CA TYR A 296 14.68 -11.12 8.08
C TYR A 296 15.39 -11.09 6.73
N THR A 297 15.68 -12.27 6.23
CA THR A 297 16.14 -12.49 4.86
C THR A 297 15.14 -13.40 4.16
N MET A 298 14.61 -12.95 3.01
CA MET A 298 13.66 -13.68 2.18
C MET A 298 14.15 -13.68 0.73
N ASN A 299 14.24 -14.85 0.11
CA ASN A 299 14.79 -14.99 -1.25
C ASN A 299 16.16 -14.30 -1.41
N ASP A 300 17.02 -14.38 -0.38
CA ASP A 300 18.32 -13.72 -0.28
C ASP A 300 18.30 -12.18 -0.18
N GLU A 301 17.12 -11.54 -0.11
CA GLU A 301 16.98 -10.12 0.18
C GLU A 301 16.77 -9.88 1.67
N HIS A 302 17.57 -8.98 2.25
CA HIS A 302 17.57 -8.68 3.69
C HIS A 302 16.83 -7.38 3.98
N HIS A 303 15.92 -7.42 4.96
CA HIS A 303 15.16 -6.27 5.42
C HIS A 303 15.01 -6.24 6.94
N VAL A 304 14.89 -5.02 7.49
CA VAL A 304 14.62 -4.77 8.90
C VAL A 304 13.42 -3.84 9.04
N ILE A 305 12.36 -4.30 9.69
CA ILE A 305 11.17 -3.50 9.98
C ILE A 305 11.12 -3.23 11.48
N LYS A 306 11.06 -1.96 11.87
CA LYS A 306 10.89 -1.52 13.26
C LYS A 306 9.49 -0.95 13.43
N LEU A 307 8.76 -1.43 14.45
CA LEU A 307 7.46 -0.88 14.84
C LEU A 307 7.60 -0.14 16.17
N GLY A 308 7.16 1.11 16.17
CA GLY A 308 7.08 1.95 17.36
C GLY A 308 5.67 1.97 17.95
N ASP A 309 5.24 3.15 18.41
CA ASP A 309 3.95 3.32 19.10
C ASP A 309 2.75 3.00 18.20
N LYS A 310 1.72 2.42 18.84
CA LYS A 310 0.43 2.14 18.18
C LYS A 310 -0.57 3.25 18.51
N THR A 311 -1.19 3.80 17.46
CA THR A 311 -2.29 4.77 17.58
C THR A 311 -3.50 4.26 16.80
N GLY A 312 -4.57 3.89 17.50
CA GLY A 312 -5.71 3.21 16.89
C GLY A 312 -5.30 1.85 16.30
N ASP A 313 -5.54 1.66 15.00
CA ASP A 313 -5.16 0.45 14.28
C ASP A 313 -3.84 0.59 13.49
N LEU A 314 -3.06 1.64 13.76
CA LEU A 314 -1.82 1.94 13.05
C LEU A 314 -0.63 1.90 14.00
N TYR A 315 0.46 1.24 13.59
CA TYR A 315 1.79 1.36 14.18
C TYR A 315 2.59 2.41 13.41
N SER A 316 3.44 3.15 14.12
CA SER A 316 4.57 3.86 13.49
C SER A 316 5.60 2.82 13.03
N MET A 317 6.25 3.06 11.89
CA MET A 317 7.13 2.09 11.26
C MET A 317 8.33 2.77 10.59
N MET A 318 9.49 2.16 10.71
CA MET A 318 10.65 2.41 9.85
C MET A 318 11.09 1.11 9.18
N VAL A 319 11.64 1.23 7.97
CA VAL A 319 12.11 0.10 7.18
C VAL A 319 13.56 0.34 6.79
N ASP A 320 14.40 -0.65 7.02
CA ASP A 320 15.83 -0.64 6.73
C ASP A 320 16.53 0.59 7.33
N ASP A 321 17.41 1.24 6.56
CA ASP A 321 18.12 2.45 6.95
C ASP A 321 17.40 3.75 6.51
N ASP A 322 16.13 3.64 6.05
CA ASP A 322 15.34 4.82 5.67
C ASP A 322 15.04 5.67 6.89
N THR A 323 15.19 6.98 6.73
CA THR A 323 14.86 7.98 7.77
C THR A 323 13.42 8.48 7.68
N THR A 324 12.60 7.88 6.85
CA THR A 324 11.16 8.16 6.77
C THR A 324 10.39 7.35 7.78
N ILE A 325 9.51 8.02 8.53
CA ILE A 325 8.59 7.36 9.46
C ILE A 325 7.25 7.18 8.77
N TYR A 326 6.86 5.93 8.64
CA TYR A 326 5.61 5.49 8.03
C TYR A 326 4.59 5.09 9.09
N THR A 327 3.38 4.77 8.63
CA THR A 327 2.39 4.01 9.40
C THR A 327 2.04 2.72 8.68
N ILE A 328 1.78 1.66 9.45
CA ILE A 328 1.31 0.38 8.94
C ILE A 328 0.11 -0.11 9.75
N THR A 329 -0.84 -0.79 9.10
CA THR A 329 -2.01 -1.30 9.82
C THR A 329 -1.67 -2.50 10.69
N ASP A 330 -2.35 -2.63 11.82
CA ASP A 330 -2.24 -3.80 12.72
C ASP A 330 -2.43 -5.12 11.97
N SER A 331 -3.37 -5.17 11.04
CA SER A 331 -3.65 -6.37 10.23
C SER A 331 -2.49 -6.81 9.35
N ALA A 332 -1.62 -5.89 8.93
CA ALA A 332 -0.48 -6.19 8.07
C ALA A 332 0.74 -6.74 8.82
N VAL A 333 0.72 -6.76 10.16
CA VAL A 333 1.84 -7.18 10.99
C VAL A 333 1.47 -8.27 12.03
N THR A 334 0.24 -8.77 11.97
CA THR A 334 -0.31 -9.71 12.96
C THR A 334 0.46 -11.01 13.09
N SER A 335 1.13 -11.48 12.04
CA SER A 335 1.90 -12.73 12.07
C SER A 335 3.16 -12.61 12.93
N TRP A 336 3.67 -11.37 13.18
CA TRP A 336 4.97 -11.19 13.80
C TRP A 336 5.05 -10.07 14.86
N VAL A 337 4.05 -9.19 15.01
CA VAL A 337 4.15 -8.08 15.97
C VAL A 337 4.13 -8.53 17.42
N ASN A 338 3.45 -9.62 17.71
CA ASN A 338 3.32 -10.18 19.07
C ASN A 338 2.93 -11.65 18.99
N ILE A 339 3.89 -12.52 18.66
CA ILE A 339 3.65 -13.95 18.53
C ILE A 339 4.38 -14.73 19.63
N GLU A 340 3.73 -15.75 20.17
CA GLU A 340 4.35 -16.64 21.15
C GLU A 340 5.11 -17.77 20.45
N VAL A 341 6.34 -18.05 20.86
CA VAL A 341 7.19 -19.09 20.25
C VAL A 341 6.51 -20.46 20.21
N TYR A 342 5.73 -20.79 21.24
CA TYR A 342 5.03 -22.08 21.28
C TYR A 342 3.92 -22.21 20.24
N SER A 343 3.38 -21.10 19.72
CA SER A 343 2.40 -21.12 18.63
C SER A 343 3.03 -21.37 17.26
N LEU A 344 4.35 -21.12 17.12
CA LEU A 344 5.12 -21.36 15.92
C LEU A 344 5.56 -22.83 15.79
N ARG A 345 5.65 -23.53 16.91
CA ARG A 345 6.21 -24.89 16.97
C ARG A 345 5.33 -25.89 16.24
N ASP A 346 5.95 -26.82 15.52
CA ASP A 346 5.28 -28.02 15.07
C ASP A 346 4.76 -28.82 16.28
N GLY A 347 3.57 -29.41 16.12
CA GLY A 347 2.98 -30.30 17.14
C GLY A 347 3.77 -31.59 17.35
N PHE A 348 4.64 -31.93 16.41
CA PHE A 348 5.46 -33.13 16.49
C PHE A 348 6.81 -32.85 17.15
N VAL A 349 7.00 -33.36 18.34
CA VAL A 349 8.30 -33.30 19.05
C VAL A 349 9.33 -34.17 18.35
N ARG A 350 8.93 -35.28 17.80
CA ARG A 350 9.73 -36.25 17.05
C ARG A 350 8.82 -37.20 16.27
N LEU A 351 9.23 -37.54 15.03
CA LEU A 351 8.58 -38.58 14.22
C LEU A 351 9.52 -39.79 14.06
N PRO A 352 9.69 -40.63 15.09
CA PRO A 352 10.50 -41.83 14.95
C PRO A 352 9.80 -42.81 14.02
N TYR A 353 10.56 -43.51 13.18
CA TYR A 353 10.03 -44.61 12.41
C TYR A 353 9.40 -45.64 13.35
N ILE A 354 8.07 -45.68 13.39
CA ILE A 354 7.32 -46.48 14.39
C ILE A 354 7.77 -47.94 14.50
N LYS A 355 8.29 -48.49 13.40
CA LYS A 355 8.82 -49.86 13.38
C LYS A 355 10.14 -50.02 14.14
N SER A 356 10.85 -48.96 14.47
CA SER A 356 12.09 -48.98 15.27
C SER A 356 11.87 -48.66 16.75
N VAL A 357 10.67 -48.21 17.13
CA VAL A 357 10.35 -47.87 18.54
C VAL A 357 10.03 -49.14 19.30
N SER A 358 10.80 -49.41 20.34
CA SER A 358 10.57 -50.54 21.29
C SER A 358 10.16 -50.07 22.69
N ARG A 359 10.46 -48.80 23.02
CA ARG A 359 10.16 -48.21 24.33
C ARG A 359 10.02 -46.71 24.22
N VAL A 360 9.06 -46.13 24.92
CA VAL A 360 8.89 -44.67 25.12
C VAL A 360 9.03 -44.40 26.62
N THR A 361 9.90 -43.46 26.97
CA THR A 361 10.07 -43.01 28.36
C THR A 361 9.74 -41.51 28.41
N LEU A 362 8.75 -41.14 29.24
CA LEU A 362 8.36 -39.77 29.51
C LEU A 362 8.82 -39.39 30.90
N THR A 363 9.74 -38.39 30.99
CA THR A 363 10.22 -37.88 32.27
C THR A 363 9.74 -36.44 32.45
N SER A 364 9.10 -36.18 33.58
CA SER A 364 8.61 -34.86 33.97
C SER A 364 9.13 -34.53 35.38
N SER A 365 8.86 -33.31 35.85
CA SER A 365 9.15 -32.89 37.22
C SER A 365 8.37 -33.71 38.29
N THR A 366 7.29 -34.40 37.86
CA THR A 366 6.41 -35.18 38.73
C THR A 366 6.70 -36.68 38.69
N GLY A 367 7.53 -37.18 37.74
CA GLY A 367 7.88 -38.58 37.64
C GLY A 367 8.34 -39.04 36.28
N THR A 368 8.54 -40.34 36.14
CA THR A 368 8.96 -40.98 34.91
C THR A 368 7.95 -42.11 34.58
N ASP A 369 7.35 -42.06 33.42
CA ASP A 369 6.49 -43.10 32.88
C ASP A 369 7.22 -43.85 31.76
N VAL A 370 7.12 -45.16 31.75
CA VAL A 370 7.77 -46.03 30.78
C VAL A 370 6.74 -46.89 30.07
N TYR A 371 6.70 -46.83 28.75
CA TYR A 371 5.82 -47.60 27.89
C TYR A 371 6.66 -48.50 26.98
N ASP A 372 6.48 -49.82 27.13
CA ASP A 372 7.05 -50.81 26.22
C ASP A 372 6.11 -50.99 25.01
N VAL A 373 6.66 -50.87 23.81
CA VAL A 373 5.90 -50.97 22.55
C VAL A 373 6.02 -52.39 22.02
N THR A 374 4.91 -53.13 22.03
CA THR A 374 4.81 -54.45 21.41
C THR A 374 4.07 -54.34 20.08
N ARG A 375 4.72 -54.87 19.01
CA ARG A 375 4.14 -54.84 17.69
C ARG A 375 3.31 -56.12 17.46
N ILE A 376 2.06 -55.94 17.03
CA ILE A 376 1.18 -57.03 16.59
C ILE A 376 1.04 -56.92 15.08
N GLU A 377 1.59 -57.86 14.35
CA GLU A 377 1.42 -57.93 12.90
C GLU A 377 0.00 -58.53 12.64
N ASN A 378 -0.81 -57.75 11.93
CA ASN A 378 -2.15 -58.18 11.54
C ASN A 378 -2.06 -58.68 10.09
N GLU A 379 -1.88 -59.99 9.91
CA GLU A 379 -1.73 -60.65 8.59
C GLU A 379 -2.94 -60.42 7.66
N GLU A 380 -4.12 -60.11 8.18
CA GLU A 380 -5.32 -59.90 7.37
C GLU A 380 -5.38 -58.57 6.59
N LYS A 381 -4.54 -57.58 6.90
CA LYS A 381 -4.53 -56.29 6.18
C LYS A 381 -3.44 -56.13 5.12
N SER A 382 -2.58 -57.10 4.95
CA SER A 382 -1.48 -57.00 3.97
C SER A 382 -1.88 -57.37 2.53
N THR A 383 -3.11 -57.80 2.29
CA THR A 383 -3.59 -58.29 0.98
C THR A 383 -4.43 -57.27 0.18
N GLU A 384 -4.70 -56.06 0.68
CA GLU A 384 -5.61 -55.12 0.02
C GLU A 384 -4.90 -53.85 -0.60
N THR A 385 -3.58 -53.83 -0.81
CA THR A 385 -2.94 -52.69 -1.49
C THR A 385 -2.07 -53.16 -2.62
N ASN A 386 -2.66 -53.83 -3.63
CA ASN A 386 -2.11 -53.94 -4.96
C ASN A 386 -3.26 -54.07 -5.96
N THR A 387 -3.83 -52.92 -6.32
CA THR A 387 -4.51 -52.69 -7.61
C THR A 387 -4.38 -51.23 -7.97
#